data_cbe55c59baa9cc39e9e3c48d1a43d258
#
_entry.id   cbe55c59baa9cc39e9e3c48d1a43d258
#
_cell.length_a   1.000
_cell.length_b   1.000
_cell.length_c   1.000
_cell.angle_alpha   90.00
_cell.angle_beta   90.00
_cell.angle_gamma   90.00
#
_symmetry.space_group_name_H-M   'P 1'
#
loop_
_entity.id
_entity.type
_entity.pdbx_description
1 polymer ?
#
loop_
_entity_poly.entity_id
_entity_poly.type
_entity_poly.pdbx_seq_one_letter_code
_entity_poly.pdbx_strand_id
1 'polypeptide(L)'
;LLPPAIRVMRCRYVSSEFHARFQAKGKSYRYRIWNGQVLPPFEDGRAWHVMSALDLSAMKRAAQKFVGRHDFGGFAANRGTPETDTVRNLRAVVLRQQGALISLEFEGDGFLYKMVRMLVGVLVQVGQKKCAADEIDARFDESRRIFSRARLVAPAAAYLSSAFGIKTALTSEQRSVARSGQG
;
A
#
# COMPACT_ATOMS: atom_id res chain seq x y z
N LEU A 1 -26.69 -10.74 8.96
CA LEU A 1 -25.70 -10.71 10.06
C LEU A 1 -24.30 -10.65 9.48
N LEU A 2 -23.46 -9.77 10.05
CA LEU A 2 -22.05 -9.65 9.64
C LEU A 2 -21.20 -10.72 10.36
N PRO A 3 -20.15 -11.25 9.71
CA PRO A 3 -19.18 -12.12 10.37
C PRO A 3 -18.59 -11.46 11.62
N PRO A 4 -18.18 -12.24 12.66
CA PRO A 4 -17.62 -11.69 13.90
C PRO A 4 -16.41 -10.78 13.72
N ALA A 5 -15.64 -10.97 12.64
CA ALA A 5 -14.48 -10.15 12.29
C ALA A 5 -14.82 -8.77 11.73
N ILE A 6 -16.11 -8.50 11.42
CA ILE A 6 -16.56 -7.22 10.86
C ILE A 6 -17.42 -6.49 11.91
N ARG A 7 -17.05 -5.25 12.21
CA ARG A 7 -17.78 -4.36 13.11
C ARG A 7 -18.08 -3.04 12.41
N VAL A 8 -19.36 -2.62 12.43
CA VAL A 8 -19.78 -1.30 11.96
C VAL A 8 -19.59 -0.33 13.11
N MET A 9 -18.63 0.56 12.99
CA MET A 9 -18.36 1.57 14.01
C MET A 9 -19.24 2.81 13.85
N ARG A 10 -19.66 3.10 12.63
CA ARG A 10 -20.47 4.28 12.31
C ARG A 10 -21.27 4.07 11.03
N CYS A 11 -22.49 4.53 11.01
CA CYS A 11 -23.34 4.62 9.82
C CYS A 11 -23.91 6.04 9.72
N ARG A 12 -24.02 6.57 8.50
CA ARG A 12 -24.63 7.89 8.24
C ARG A 12 -25.25 7.92 6.87
N TYR A 13 -26.27 8.75 6.73
CA TYR A 13 -26.86 9.03 5.42
C TYR A 13 -25.89 9.88 4.58
N VAL A 14 -25.85 9.62 3.30
CA VAL A 14 -25.09 10.36 2.30
C VAL A 14 -25.99 10.64 1.10
N SER A 15 -25.59 11.58 0.23
CA SER A 15 -26.34 11.88 -1.00
C SER A 15 -26.41 10.64 -1.91
N SER A 16 -27.49 10.53 -2.72
CA SER A 16 -27.66 9.48 -3.72
C SER A 16 -26.54 9.43 -4.75
N GLU A 17 -25.86 10.57 -4.99
CA GLU A 17 -24.71 10.70 -5.87
C GLU A 17 -23.41 10.13 -5.28
N PHE A 18 -23.45 9.74 -3.98
CA PHE A 18 -22.22 9.28 -3.30
C PHE A 18 -21.84 7.88 -3.78
N HIS A 19 -20.58 7.75 -4.25
CA HIS A 19 -20.00 6.47 -4.59
C HIS A 19 -18.64 6.28 -3.91
N ALA A 20 -18.60 5.37 -2.93
CA ALA A 20 -17.44 5.15 -2.06
C ALA A 20 -16.13 4.83 -2.82
N ARG A 21 -16.20 4.17 -3.96
CA ARG A 21 -15.03 3.79 -4.75
C ARG A 21 -14.58 4.90 -5.69
N PHE A 22 -15.51 5.54 -6.40
CA PHE A 22 -15.19 6.52 -7.45
C PHE A 22 -14.92 7.91 -6.90
N GLN A 23 -15.52 8.26 -5.76
CA GLN A 23 -15.26 9.54 -5.10
C GLN A 23 -14.12 9.49 -4.07
N ALA A 24 -13.46 8.35 -3.91
CA ALA A 24 -12.27 8.25 -3.07
C ALA A 24 -11.13 9.09 -3.67
N LYS A 25 -10.66 10.09 -2.94
CA LYS A 25 -9.56 11.00 -3.36
C LYS A 25 -8.17 10.40 -3.14
N GLY A 26 -8.10 9.21 -2.57
CA GLY A 26 -6.85 8.50 -2.34
C GLY A 26 -7.08 7.22 -1.56
N LYS A 27 -6.06 6.39 -1.54
CA LYS A 27 -6.03 5.10 -0.85
C LYS A 27 -4.73 4.98 -0.08
N SER A 28 -4.81 4.36 1.09
CA SER A 28 -3.65 3.99 1.89
C SER A 28 -3.60 2.48 2.06
N TYR A 29 -2.41 1.93 1.92
CA TYR A 29 -2.13 0.53 2.15
C TYR A 29 -1.03 0.37 3.18
N ARG A 30 -1.21 -0.55 4.12
CA ARG A 30 -0.17 -0.95 5.06
C ARG A 30 0.22 -2.39 4.79
N TYR A 31 1.51 -2.63 4.67
CA TYR A 31 2.10 -3.95 4.58
C TYR A 31 2.98 -4.20 5.81
N ARG A 32 2.94 -5.41 6.38
CA ARG A 32 3.67 -5.78 7.58
C ARG A 32 4.69 -6.87 7.28
N ILE A 33 5.89 -6.69 7.79
CA ILE A 33 6.99 -7.67 7.72
C ILE A 33 7.43 -7.96 9.15
N TRP A 34 7.56 -9.22 9.49
CA TRP A 34 8.19 -9.66 10.72
C TRP A 34 9.64 -10.04 10.41
N ASN A 35 10.59 -9.27 10.91
CA ASN A 35 12.02 -9.47 10.71
C ASN A 35 12.67 -9.95 12.01
N GLY A 36 12.24 -11.10 12.50
CA GLY A 36 12.75 -11.77 13.68
C GLY A 36 12.93 -13.26 13.41
N GLN A 37 13.62 -13.96 14.30
CA GLN A 37 13.91 -15.40 14.16
C GLN A 37 12.64 -16.23 14.16
N VAL A 38 11.70 -15.91 15.05
CA VAL A 38 10.45 -16.63 15.24
C VAL A 38 9.27 -15.71 14.95
N LEU A 39 8.34 -16.14 14.13
CA LEU A 39 7.08 -15.44 13.89
C LEU A 39 6.12 -15.73 15.06
N PRO A 40 5.65 -14.71 15.81
CA PRO A 40 4.65 -14.93 16.84
C PRO A 40 3.34 -15.44 16.25
N PRO A 41 2.62 -16.37 16.91
CA PRO A 41 1.40 -16.96 16.37
C PRO A 41 0.31 -15.96 15.98
N PHE A 42 0.18 -14.84 16.72
CA PHE A 42 -0.79 -13.80 16.41
C PHE A 42 -0.39 -12.90 15.23
N GLU A 43 0.82 -13.03 14.71
CA GLU A 43 1.28 -12.39 13.46
C GLU A 43 1.15 -13.32 12.25
N ASP A 44 0.83 -14.59 12.46
CA ASP A 44 0.59 -15.52 11.37
C ASP A 44 -0.59 -15.05 10.50
N GLY A 45 -0.42 -15.11 9.19
CA GLY A 45 -1.37 -14.54 8.22
C GLY A 45 -1.48 -13.00 8.24
N ARG A 46 -0.74 -12.29 9.11
CA ARG A 46 -0.79 -10.83 9.27
C ARG A 46 0.51 -10.12 8.92
N ALA A 47 1.63 -10.81 8.94
CA ALA A 47 2.92 -10.28 8.56
C ALA A 47 3.67 -11.27 7.67
N TRP A 48 4.46 -10.76 6.75
CA TRP A 48 5.39 -11.58 5.99
C TRP A 48 6.63 -11.86 6.83
N HIS A 49 6.88 -13.12 7.14
CA HIS A 49 8.06 -13.53 7.89
C HIS A 49 9.31 -13.50 6.99
N VAL A 50 10.25 -12.63 7.30
CA VAL A 50 11.54 -12.50 6.61
C VAL A 50 12.65 -12.65 7.65
N MET A 51 13.26 -13.84 7.70
CA MET A 51 14.31 -14.15 8.72
C MET A 51 15.67 -13.50 8.40
N SER A 52 15.97 -13.26 7.12
CA SER A 52 17.24 -12.64 6.73
C SER A 52 17.33 -11.19 7.21
N ALA A 53 18.52 -10.76 7.57
CA ALA A 53 18.78 -9.37 7.95
C ALA A 53 18.36 -8.41 6.82
N LEU A 54 17.73 -7.30 7.19
CA LEU A 54 17.27 -6.25 6.27
C LEU A 54 17.99 -4.93 6.60
N ASP A 55 18.61 -4.34 5.59
CA ASP A 55 19.13 -2.97 5.65
C ASP A 55 17.97 -1.98 5.50
N LEU A 56 17.41 -1.55 6.62
CA LEU A 56 16.27 -0.63 6.64
C LEU A 56 16.63 0.75 6.09
N SER A 57 17.89 1.17 6.23
CA SER A 57 18.34 2.46 5.69
C SER A 57 18.33 2.42 4.16
N ALA A 58 18.82 1.34 3.57
CA ALA A 58 18.74 1.13 2.13
C ALA A 58 17.27 1.03 1.65
N MET A 59 16.43 0.30 2.38
CA MET A 59 14.99 0.20 2.07
C MET A 59 14.30 1.56 2.12
N LYS A 60 14.59 2.39 3.13
CA LYS A 60 14.02 3.75 3.25
C LYS A 60 14.43 4.64 2.08
N ARG A 61 15.73 4.64 1.71
CA ARG A 61 16.20 5.40 0.54
C ARG A 61 15.53 4.92 -0.75
N ALA A 62 15.46 3.61 -0.96
CA ALA A 62 14.80 3.01 -2.12
C ALA A 62 13.30 3.33 -2.18
N ALA A 63 12.61 3.37 -1.03
CA ALA A 63 11.20 3.70 -0.95
C ALA A 63 10.87 5.12 -1.45
N GLN A 64 11.79 6.07 -1.29
CA GLN A 64 11.61 7.44 -1.78
C GLN A 64 11.55 7.53 -3.32
N LYS A 65 12.18 6.58 -4.04
CA LYS A 65 12.11 6.51 -5.51
C LYS A 65 10.70 6.23 -6.03
N PHE A 66 9.81 5.67 -5.20
CA PHE A 66 8.41 5.44 -5.57
C PHE A 66 7.51 6.66 -5.37
N VAL A 67 7.98 7.67 -4.62
CA VAL A 67 7.18 8.88 -4.36
C VAL A 67 7.13 9.75 -5.60
N GLY A 68 5.94 10.24 -5.92
CA GLY A 68 5.69 11.04 -7.11
C GLY A 68 4.82 10.34 -8.14
N ARG A 69 4.73 10.96 -9.31
CA ARG A 69 3.96 10.46 -10.43
C ARG A 69 4.86 9.65 -11.36
N HIS A 70 4.64 8.34 -11.44
CA HIS A 70 5.41 7.42 -12.26
C HIS A 70 4.50 6.44 -13.00
N ASP A 71 5.01 5.85 -14.05
CA ASP A 71 4.40 4.69 -14.68
C ASP A 71 4.76 3.42 -13.90
N PHE A 72 3.79 2.88 -13.17
CA PHE A 72 3.94 1.68 -12.36
C PHE A 72 3.61 0.38 -13.12
N GLY A 73 3.52 0.39 -14.43
CA GLY A 73 3.29 -0.80 -15.24
C GLY A 73 4.29 -1.92 -14.97
N GLY A 74 5.57 -1.58 -14.72
CA GLY A 74 6.63 -2.53 -14.30
C GLY A 74 6.41 -3.17 -12.92
N PHE A 75 5.54 -2.57 -12.09
CA PHE A 75 5.18 -3.03 -10.73
C PHE A 75 3.73 -3.52 -10.65
N ALA A 76 3.11 -3.87 -11.76
CA ALA A 76 1.74 -4.38 -11.80
C ALA A 76 1.68 -5.81 -12.34
N ALA A 77 0.73 -6.60 -11.84
CA ALA A 77 0.40 -7.89 -12.41
C ALA A 77 -0.80 -7.74 -13.37
N ASN A 78 -0.78 -8.52 -14.44
CA ASN A 78 -1.90 -8.60 -15.38
C ASN A 78 -3.05 -9.41 -14.77
N ARG A 79 -4.30 -8.95 -14.97
CA ARG A 79 -5.55 -9.67 -14.61
C ARG A 79 -6.19 -10.42 -15.80
N GLY A 80 -5.52 -10.50 -16.92
CA GLY A 80 -6.07 -11.04 -18.16
C GLY A 80 -6.34 -9.97 -19.21
N THR A 81 -6.75 -8.76 -18.82
CA THR A 81 -6.84 -7.59 -19.68
C THR A 81 -5.71 -6.62 -19.36
N PRO A 82 -4.96 -6.12 -20.36
CA PRO A 82 -3.94 -5.10 -20.12
C PRO A 82 -4.56 -3.84 -19.52
N GLU A 83 -3.95 -3.33 -18.46
CA GLU A 83 -4.26 -2.00 -17.93
C GLU A 83 -3.65 -0.96 -18.87
N THR A 84 -4.46 -0.10 -19.44
CA THR A 84 -4.03 0.93 -20.42
C THR A 84 -3.46 2.16 -19.72
N ASP A 85 -3.98 2.50 -18.54
CA ASP A 85 -3.45 3.58 -17.70
C ASP A 85 -2.70 2.99 -16.51
N THR A 86 -1.37 3.02 -16.55
CA THR A 86 -0.48 2.50 -15.51
C THR A 86 0.17 3.61 -14.69
N VAL A 87 -0.09 4.88 -15.02
CA VAL A 87 0.45 6.03 -14.30
C VAL A 87 -0.30 6.21 -12.98
N ARG A 88 0.43 6.28 -11.88
CA ARG A 88 -0.11 6.56 -10.53
C ARG A 88 0.75 7.60 -9.84
N ASN A 89 0.16 8.28 -8.86
CA ASN A 89 0.88 9.23 -8.03
C ASN A 89 0.90 8.73 -6.58
N LEU A 90 2.07 8.33 -6.11
CA LEU A 90 2.27 8.00 -4.70
C LEU A 90 2.68 9.24 -3.93
N ARG A 91 1.87 9.65 -2.96
CA ARG A 91 2.13 10.83 -2.13
C ARG A 91 3.15 10.56 -1.04
N ALA A 92 3.15 9.33 -0.52
CA ALA A 92 4.09 8.92 0.52
C ALA A 92 4.34 7.42 0.50
N VAL A 93 5.58 7.03 0.80
CA VAL A 93 5.97 5.67 1.15
C VAL A 93 6.80 5.74 2.42
N VAL A 94 6.26 5.21 3.53
CA VAL A 94 6.86 5.35 4.86
C VAL A 94 7.17 3.97 5.43
N LEU A 95 8.43 3.78 5.86
CA LEU A 95 8.87 2.62 6.65
C LEU A 95 8.99 3.00 8.12
N ARG A 96 8.38 2.19 8.98
CA ARG A 96 8.55 2.26 10.43
C ARG A 96 8.94 0.90 10.97
N GLN A 97 9.79 0.88 11.98
CA GLN A 97 10.17 -0.33 12.70
C GLN A 97 9.83 -0.19 14.17
N GLN A 98 9.26 -1.26 14.72
CA GLN A 98 9.03 -1.42 16.16
C GLN A 98 9.45 -2.84 16.55
N GLY A 99 10.60 -2.96 17.20
CA GLY A 99 11.20 -4.26 17.42
C GLY A 99 11.44 -5.03 16.12
N ALA A 100 10.96 -6.25 16.03
CA ALA A 100 11.04 -7.07 14.82
C ALA A 100 9.96 -6.75 13.76
N LEU A 101 8.95 -5.95 14.12
CA LEU A 101 7.89 -5.58 13.19
C LEU A 101 8.30 -4.36 12.35
N ILE A 102 8.27 -4.53 11.03
CA ILE A 102 8.46 -3.47 10.05
C ILE A 102 7.12 -3.23 9.35
N SER A 103 6.66 -1.99 9.36
CA SER A 103 5.45 -1.54 8.66
C SER A 103 5.83 -0.63 7.50
N LEU A 104 5.29 -0.94 6.32
CA LEU A 104 5.40 -0.12 5.12
C LEU A 104 4.02 0.47 4.81
N GLU A 105 3.92 1.78 4.78
CA GLU A 105 2.68 2.50 4.47
C GLU A 105 2.84 3.20 3.12
N PHE A 106 1.87 2.99 2.24
CA PHE A 106 1.80 3.56 0.90
C PHE A 106 0.55 4.41 0.80
N GLU A 107 0.69 5.68 0.43
CA GLU A 107 -0.42 6.58 0.18
C GLU A 107 -0.37 7.10 -1.26
N GLY A 108 -1.49 7.04 -1.98
CA GLY A 108 -1.57 7.48 -3.37
C GLY A 108 -3.00 7.72 -3.84
N ASP A 109 -3.14 8.19 -5.07
CA ASP A 109 -4.44 8.39 -5.75
C ASP A 109 -5.09 7.06 -6.14
N GLY A 110 -4.29 6.05 -6.49
CA GLY A 110 -4.72 4.73 -6.86
C GLY A 110 -3.56 3.73 -6.90
N PHE A 111 -3.90 2.46 -7.03
CA PHE A 111 -2.92 1.38 -7.12
C PHE A 111 -3.36 0.37 -8.16
N LEU A 112 -2.40 -0.12 -8.94
CA LEU A 112 -2.58 -1.19 -9.89
C LEU A 112 -2.71 -2.54 -9.17
N TYR A 113 -3.14 -3.55 -9.90
CA TYR A 113 -3.28 -4.89 -9.34
C TYR A 113 -1.93 -5.44 -8.84
N LYS A 114 -1.90 -5.91 -7.60
CA LYS A 114 -0.70 -6.39 -6.88
C LYS A 114 0.45 -5.38 -6.76
N MET A 115 0.27 -4.12 -7.16
CA MET A 115 1.32 -3.09 -7.16
C MET A 115 2.04 -3.00 -5.81
N VAL A 116 1.33 -2.75 -4.71
CA VAL A 116 1.95 -2.61 -3.38
C VAL A 116 2.78 -3.85 -3.01
N ARG A 117 2.29 -5.06 -3.32
CA ARG A 117 3.02 -6.30 -3.05
C ARG A 117 4.32 -6.40 -3.85
N MET A 118 4.33 -5.90 -5.09
CA MET A 118 5.53 -5.86 -5.91
C MET A 118 6.53 -4.82 -5.41
N LEU A 119 6.05 -3.63 -5.00
CA LEU A 119 6.89 -2.61 -4.38
C LEU A 119 7.55 -3.12 -3.10
N VAL A 120 6.79 -3.78 -2.22
CA VAL A 120 7.33 -4.39 -1.00
C VAL A 120 8.35 -5.48 -1.32
N GLY A 121 8.09 -6.34 -2.32
CA GLY A 121 9.03 -7.37 -2.75
C GLY A 121 10.38 -6.80 -3.18
N VAL A 122 10.36 -5.71 -3.96
CA VAL A 122 11.58 -5.00 -4.37
C VAL A 122 12.31 -4.42 -3.17
N LEU A 123 11.60 -3.73 -2.28
CA LEU A 123 12.21 -3.14 -1.08
C LEU A 123 12.87 -4.20 -0.19
N VAL A 124 12.25 -5.38 -0.03
CA VAL A 124 12.86 -6.49 0.71
C VAL A 124 14.13 -6.99 0.02
N GLN A 125 14.14 -7.10 -1.30
CA GLN A 125 15.36 -7.49 -2.04
C GLN A 125 16.49 -6.46 -1.90
N VAL A 126 16.16 -5.16 -1.92
CA VAL A 126 17.12 -4.09 -1.62
C VAL A 126 17.67 -4.23 -0.19
N GLY A 127 16.78 -4.47 0.79
CA GLY A 127 17.18 -4.70 2.18
C GLY A 127 18.07 -5.93 2.37
N GLN A 128 17.85 -6.97 1.57
CA GLN A 128 18.69 -8.19 1.53
C GLN A 128 19.97 -8.03 0.70
N LYS A 129 20.21 -6.86 0.11
CA LYS A 129 21.33 -6.58 -0.81
C LYS A 129 21.32 -7.49 -2.07
N LYS A 130 20.15 -7.96 -2.49
CA LYS A 130 19.94 -8.80 -3.69
C LYS A 130 19.56 -7.99 -4.92
N CYS A 131 19.23 -6.73 -4.75
CA CYS A 131 18.81 -5.79 -5.77
C CYS A 131 19.42 -4.42 -5.45
N ALA A 132 19.97 -3.75 -6.42
CA ALA A 132 20.41 -2.37 -6.26
C ALA A 132 19.21 -1.41 -6.33
N ALA A 133 19.28 -0.28 -5.62
CA ALA A 133 18.22 0.72 -5.67
C ALA A 133 17.98 1.29 -7.08
N ASP A 134 19.02 1.30 -7.92
CA ASP A 134 18.95 1.79 -9.31
C ASP A 134 18.15 0.86 -10.23
N GLU A 135 17.96 -0.40 -9.85
CA GLU A 135 17.04 -1.30 -10.56
C GLU A 135 15.57 -0.86 -10.46
N ILE A 136 15.23 -0.03 -9.48
CA ILE A 136 13.90 0.58 -9.36
C ILE A 136 13.68 1.56 -10.51
N ASP A 137 14.67 2.40 -10.80
CA ASP A 137 14.60 3.39 -11.88
C ASP A 137 14.48 2.68 -13.24
N ALA A 138 15.25 1.60 -13.41
CA ALA A 138 15.20 0.78 -14.63
C ALA A 138 13.81 0.12 -14.85
N ARG A 139 13.00 -0.06 -13.80
CA ARG A 139 11.64 -0.62 -13.92
C ARG A 139 10.57 0.41 -14.26
N PHE A 140 10.85 1.68 -14.04
CA PHE A 140 10.00 2.74 -14.56
C PHE A 140 10.21 2.94 -16.06
N ASP A 141 11.36 2.49 -16.60
CA ASP A 141 11.63 2.52 -18.04
C ASP A 141 10.90 1.38 -18.77
N GLU A 142 10.06 1.74 -19.73
CA GLU A 142 9.21 0.82 -20.49
C GLU A 142 9.99 -0.26 -21.24
N SER A 143 11.20 0.07 -21.71
CA SER A 143 12.04 -0.82 -22.50
C SER A 143 12.58 -2.02 -21.70
N ARG A 144 12.63 -1.93 -20.37
CA ARG A 144 13.21 -2.93 -19.46
C ARG A 144 12.19 -3.76 -18.67
N ARG A 145 10.89 -3.57 -18.90
CA ARG A 145 9.80 -4.21 -18.13
C ARG A 145 9.70 -5.73 -18.25
N ILE A 146 10.34 -6.33 -19.26
CA ILE A 146 10.08 -7.72 -19.66
C ILE A 146 10.73 -8.76 -18.73
N PHE A 147 11.79 -8.45 -17.99
CA PHE A 147 12.68 -9.45 -17.42
C PHE A 147 12.50 -9.83 -15.95
N SER A 148 11.56 -9.27 -15.18
CA SER A 148 11.60 -9.45 -13.73
C SER A 148 10.26 -9.66 -13.00
N ARG A 149 9.17 -9.92 -13.70
CA ARG A 149 7.82 -9.99 -13.09
C ARG A 149 7.63 -11.11 -12.07
N ALA A 150 8.30 -12.24 -12.21
CA ALA A 150 7.96 -13.47 -11.46
C ALA A 150 8.56 -13.57 -10.05
N ARG A 151 9.63 -12.85 -9.72
CA ARG A 151 10.39 -13.07 -8.48
C ARG A 151 10.10 -12.11 -7.33
N LEU A 152 9.21 -11.12 -7.50
CA LEU A 152 9.15 -9.95 -6.62
C LEU A 152 7.82 -9.74 -5.92
N VAL A 153 6.90 -10.68 -5.95
CA VAL A 153 5.58 -10.50 -5.35
C VAL A 153 5.60 -10.95 -3.89
N ALA A 154 5.54 -10.01 -2.97
CA ALA A 154 5.38 -10.32 -1.56
C ALA A 154 4.08 -11.11 -1.28
N PRO A 155 4.04 -11.99 -0.27
CA PRO A 155 2.87 -12.81 0.05
C PRO A 155 1.60 -12.01 0.26
N ALA A 156 0.44 -12.59 -0.11
CA ALA A 156 -0.85 -11.94 0.08
C ALA A 156 -1.26 -11.85 1.55
N ALA A 157 -0.84 -12.82 2.36
CA ALA A 157 -1.24 -12.97 3.76
C ALA A 157 -0.81 -11.79 4.66
N ALA A 158 0.28 -11.12 4.33
CA ALA A 158 0.78 -9.96 5.08
C ALA A 158 0.03 -8.64 4.79
N TYR A 159 -1.09 -8.73 4.08
CA TYR A 159 -1.85 -7.58 3.59
C TYR A 159 -2.92 -7.20 4.61
N LEU A 160 -2.65 -6.21 5.45
CA LEU A 160 -3.60 -5.68 6.41
C LEU A 160 -3.99 -4.24 6.06
N SER A 161 -5.29 -4.08 5.87
CA SER A 161 -6.08 -2.87 5.82
C SER A 161 -5.78 -1.87 4.70
N SER A 162 -6.64 -1.86 3.70
CA SER A 162 -6.94 -0.64 2.96
C SER A 162 -7.73 0.30 3.89
N ALA A 163 -7.10 1.27 4.50
CA ALA A 163 -7.81 2.37 5.10
C ALA A 163 -8.31 3.27 3.95
N PHE A 164 -9.58 3.18 3.59
CA PHE A 164 -10.21 4.11 2.66
C PHE A 164 -10.38 5.45 3.35
N GLY A 165 -9.47 6.38 3.15
CA GLY A 165 -9.65 7.76 3.52
C GLY A 165 -10.65 8.43 2.58
N ILE A 166 -11.96 8.23 2.80
CA ILE A 166 -12.98 9.06 2.16
C ILE A 166 -12.97 10.39 2.91
N LYS A 167 -12.24 11.37 2.41
CA LYS A 167 -12.46 12.76 2.79
C LYS A 167 -13.76 13.19 2.10
N THR A 168 -14.90 12.91 2.74
CA THR A 168 -16.14 13.60 2.41
C THR A 168 -15.91 15.05 2.78
N ALA A 169 -15.79 15.93 1.80
CA ALA A 169 -15.93 17.37 2.07
C ALA A 169 -17.35 17.52 2.65
N LEU A 170 -17.44 17.86 3.94
CA LEU A 170 -18.69 18.28 4.54
C LEU A 170 -19.11 19.53 3.76
N THR A 171 -20.29 19.53 3.16
CA THR A 171 -20.92 20.73 2.63
C THR A 171 -21.05 21.75 3.75
N SER A 172 -21.08 23.04 3.40
CA SER A 172 -21.20 24.14 4.37
C SER A 172 -22.33 23.96 5.37
N GLU A 173 -23.45 23.38 4.97
CA GLU A 173 -24.58 23.03 5.83
C GLU A 173 -24.27 21.94 6.86
N GLN A 174 -23.48 20.93 6.50
CA GLN A 174 -23.11 19.85 7.44
C GLN A 174 -22.07 20.30 8.49
N ARG A 175 -21.33 21.36 8.24
CA ARG A 175 -20.43 22.01 9.22
C ARG A 175 -21.21 22.77 10.28
N SER A 176 -22.36 23.32 9.93
CA SER A 176 -23.26 24.05 10.85
C SER A 176 -23.90 23.11 11.88
N VAL A 177 -24.39 21.96 11.44
CA VAL A 177 -25.05 20.97 12.33
C VAL A 177 -24.04 20.30 13.28
N ALA A 178 -22.78 20.11 12.87
CA ALA A 178 -21.74 19.53 13.71
C ALA A 178 -21.27 20.48 14.83
N ARG A 179 -21.50 21.79 14.71
CA ARG A 179 -21.19 22.80 15.75
C ARG A 179 -22.32 23.02 16.74
N SER A 180 -23.56 22.74 16.37
CA SER A 180 -24.74 22.93 17.26
C SER A 180 -25.03 21.70 18.14
N GLY A 181 -24.31 20.61 18.01
CA GLY A 181 -24.47 19.38 18.81
C GLY A 181 -23.52 19.21 19.99
N GLN A 182 -22.75 20.25 20.36
CA GLN A 182 -21.87 20.28 21.54
C GLN A 182 -22.28 21.42 22.49
N GLY A 183 -23.56 21.41 22.88
CA GLY A 183 -24.11 22.25 23.92
C GLY A 183 -24.80 21.38 24.95
#